data_659971b48aff9200bd912dd96bd7e2c6
#
_entry.id   659971b48aff9200bd912dd96bd7e2c6
#
_cell.length_a   1.000
_cell.length_b   1.000
_cell.length_c   1.000
_cell.angle_alpha   90.00
_cell.angle_beta   90.00
_cell.angle_gamma   90.00
#
_symmetry.space_group_name_H-M   'P 1'
#
loop_
_entity.id
_entity.type
_entity.pdbx_description
1 polymer ?
#
loop_
_entity_poly.entity_id
_entity_poly.type
_entity_poly.pdbx_seq_one_letter_code
_entity_poly.pdbx_strand_id
1 'polypeptide(L)'
;LATAGGRGGDSLEGLMSENNGTSLIGRYGNAGYEAVADAVMAFFDRRTDLHRPGIAFGPAADQQPSKLSTDISLVAIDREDPESCALSEVIVRGVRAGLDRYLQERPLFREVCPDQALFVLPIFNLQRYAPGEGFRQWHCDWTISDEATEPVHRVLAWILYCDTVAEAGTEFHWQQHHEEAVRGKLVIFPAGPSHIHRGRVTQKHSKTIATGWINAGTQEGYLQRLARS
;
A
#
# COMPACT_ATOMS: atom_id res chain seq x y z
N LEU A 1 3.50 50.85 8.92
CA LEU A 1 3.74 50.09 7.72
C LEU A 1 4.23 48.71 8.15
N ALA A 2 3.32 47.75 8.32
CA ALA A 2 3.59 46.37 8.63
C ALA A 2 3.42 45.54 7.36
N THR A 3 4.49 44.92 6.91
CA THR A 3 4.49 43.98 5.79
C THR A 3 4.07 42.60 6.29
N ALA A 4 2.98 42.09 5.76
CA ALA A 4 2.54 40.72 5.92
C ALA A 4 3.47 39.79 5.14
N GLY A 5 4.23 38.96 5.85
CA GLY A 5 4.99 37.86 5.29
C GLY A 5 4.10 36.62 5.18
N GLY A 6 3.79 36.21 3.95
CA GLY A 6 3.08 34.98 3.67
C GLY A 6 3.92 33.76 4.10
N ARG A 7 3.31 32.84 4.85
CA ARG A 7 3.83 31.49 5.04
C ARG A 7 3.17 30.60 3.98
N GLY A 8 3.90 30.37 2.92
CA GLY A 8 3.57 29.38 1.92
C GLY A 8 4.56 28.23 2.04
N GLY A 9 4.08 27.00 1.92
CA GLY A 9 4.87 25.84 1.58
C GLY A 9 5.42 25.07 2.77
N ASP A 10 4.56 24.31 3.46
CA ASP A 10 5.02 23.08 4.12
C ASP A 10 5.39 22.08 3.02
N SER A 11 6.66 22.10 2.65
CA SER A 11 7.23 21.17 1.69
C SER A 11 7.21 19.76 2.28
N LEU A 12 6.91 18.76 1.45
CA LEU A 12 6.97 17.33 1.78
C LEU A 12 8.31 16.88 2.40
N GLU A 13 9.36 17.69 2.32
CA GLU A 13 10.63 17.49 3.03
C GLU A 13 10.48 17.53 4.55
N GLY A 14 9.50 18.23 5.11
CA GLY A 14 9.20 18.27 6.55
C GLY A 14 8.58 16.97 7.07
N LEU A 15 7.87 16.20 6.25
CA LEU A 15 7.29 14.89 6.59
C LEU A 15 8.34 13.77 6.69
N MET A 16 9.58 14.02 6.26
CA MET A 16 10.66 13.04 6.17
C MET A 16 11.40 12.80 7.48
N SER A 17 11.11 13.53 8.57
CA SER A 17 11.98 13.55 9.78
C SER A 17 11.48 12.67 10.94
N GLU A 18 10.37 11.96 10.82
CA GLU A 18 9.80 11.16 11.91
C GLU A 18 10.08 9.65 11.84
N ASN A 19 10.89 9.18 10.90
CA ASN A 19 11.37 7.79 10.92
C ASN A 19 12.48 7.65 11.97
N ASN A 20 12.12 7.71 13.24
CA ASN A 20 13.04 7.54 14.37
C ASN A 20 13.43 6.07 14.56
N GLY A 21 14.04 5.41 13.61
CA GLY A 21 14.64 4.07 13.63
C GLY A 21 14.00 2.95 14.50
N THR A 22 13.09 3.31 15.41
CA THR A 22 12.35 2.41 16.29
C THR A 22 10.98 2.00 15.73
N SER A 23 10.41 2.78 14.82
CA SER A 23 9.16 2.43 14.14
C SER A 23 9.41 1.52 12.94
N LEU A 24 8.63 0.43 12.84
CA LEU A 24 8.60 -0.42 11.66
C LEU A 24 7.63 0.08 10.58
N ILE A 25 6.99 1.22 10.79
CA ILE A 25 6.19 1.91 9.76
C ILE A 25 7.11 2.93 9.08
N GLY A 26 7.50 2.65 7.83
CA GLY A 26 8.30 3.55 7.00
C GLY A 26 7.41 4.44 6.15
N ARG A 27 7.77 5.73 6.00
CA ARG A 27 7.03 6.75 5.24
C ARG A 27 7.93 7.38 4.22
N TYR A 28 7.50 7.42 2.97
CA TYR A 28 8.29 7.92 1.85
C TYR A 28 7.42 8.80 0.96
N GLY A 29 7.92 9.96 0.58
CA GLY A 29 7.22 10.89 -0.29
C GLY A 29 8.20 11.75 -1.08
N ASN A 30 7.91 12.03 -2.33
CA ASN A 30 8.58 12.99 -3.18
C ASN A 30 7.76 13.21 -4.47
N ALA A 31 8.20 14.15 -5.32
CA ALA A 31 7.54 14.44 -6.60
C ALA A 31 7.41 13.20 -7.53
N GLY A 32 8.31 12.22 -7.42
CA GLY A 32 8.23 10.97 -8.18
C GLY A 32 7.02 10.12 -7.75
N TYR A 33 6.78 9.97 -6.45
CA TYR A 33 5.61 9.26 -5.93
C TYR A 33 4.29 10.01 -6.22
N GLU A 34 4.32 11.34 -6.23
CA GLU A 34 3.16 12.13 -6.65
C GLU A 34 2.81 11.89 -8.11
N ALA A 35 3.81 11.85 -8.99
CA ALA A 35 3.60 11.53 -10.40
C ALA A 35 3.05 10.09 -10.60
N VAL A 36 3.49 9.13 -9.80
CA VAL A 36 2.94 7.76 -9.80
C VAL A 36 1.49 7.78 -9.33
N ALA A 37 1.17 8.53 -8.27
CA ALA A 37 -0.20 8.67 -7.77
C ALA A 37 -1.14 9.25 -8.84
N ASP A 38 -0.71 10.29 -9.57
CA ASP A 38 -1.47 10.87 -10.68
C ASP A 38 -1.69 9.87 -11.83
N ALA A 39 -0.66 9.09 -12.16
CA ALA A 39 -0.78 8.05 -13.18
C ALA A 39 -1.78 6.96 -12.76
N VAL A 40 -1.78 6.55 -11.49
CA VAL A 40 -2.76 5.60 -10.93
C VAL A 40 -4.17 6.16 -11.04
N MET A 41 -4.39 7.41 -10.64
CA MET A 41 -5.71 8.06 -10.71
C MET A 41 -6.22 8.12 -12.14
N ALA A 42 -5.38 8.60 -13.06
CA ALA A 42 -5.73 8.69 -14.49
C ALA A 42 -6.02 7.33 -15.13
N PHE A 43 -5.26 6.30 -14.76
CA PHE A 43 -5.48 4.93 -15.22
C PHE A 43 -6.80 4.38 -14.68
N PHE A 44 -7.03 4.52 -13.38
CA PHE A 44 -8.25 4.04 -12.73
C PHE A 44 -9.50 4.66 -13.36
N ASP A 45 -9.50 5.98 -13.61
CA ASP A 45 -10.62 6.68 -14.22
C ASP A 45 -10.89 6.24 -15.66
N ARG A 46 -9.85 5.90 -16.40
CA ARG A 46 -9.94 5.53 -17.82
C ARG A 46 -10.32 4.05 -18.01
N ARG A 47 -9.79 3.14 -17.18
CA ARG A 47 -9.94 1.69 -17.34
C ARG A 47 -11.12 1.13 -16.52
N THR A 48 -12.31 1.70 -16.72
CA THR A 48 -13.54 1.22 -16.07
C THR A 48 -13.93 -0.21 -16.46
N ASP A 49 -13.44 -0.70 -17.58
CA ASP A 49 -13.56 -2.09 -18.06
C ASP A 49 -12.91 -3.10 -17.09
N LEU A 50 -11.89 -2.67 -16.33
CA LEU A 50 -11.18 -3.49 -15.35
C LEU A 50 -11.76 -3.41 -13.93
N HIS A 51 -12.74 -2.54 -13.69
CA HIS A 51 -13.32 -2.37 -12.37
C HIS A 51 -14.03 -3.64 -11.89
N ARG A 52 -13.74 -4.05 -10.66
CA ARG A 52 -14.41 -5.17 -9.98
C ARG A 52 -14.74 -4.78 -8.54
N PRO A 53 -15.79 -5.35 -7.93
CA PRO A 53 -16.02 -5.20 -6.49
C PRO A 53 -14.81 -5.70 -5.72
N GLY A 54 -14.36 -4.92 -4.73
CA GLY A 54 -13.25 -5.32 -3.87
C GLY A 54 -13.61 -6.53 -3.01
N ILE A 55 -12.69 -7.49 -2.88
CA ILE A 55 -12.86 -8.71 -2.10
C ILE A 55 -11.98 -8.61 -0.85
N ALA A 56 -12.50 -9.08 0.29
CA ALA A 56 -11.75 -9.36 1.50
C ALA A 56 -12.08 -10.77 1.99
N PHE A 57 -11.06 -11.50 2.43
CA PHE A 57 -11.21 -12.79 3.06
C PHE A 57 -11.38 -12.59 4.57
N GLY A 58 -12.31 -13.32 5.16
CA GLY A 58 -12.60 -13.29 6.60
C GLY A 58 -14.08 -13.07 6.92
N PRO A 59 -14.49 -13.35 8.16
CA PRO A 59 -15.89 -13.18 8.57
C PRO A 59 -16.28 -11.71 8.52
N ALA A 60 -17.48 -11.43 8.00
CA ALA A 60 -18.06 -10.10 8.08
C ALA A 60 -18.40 -9.77 9.53
N ALA A 61 -17.94 -8.65 10.04
CA ALA A 61 -18.36 -8.14 11.33
C ALA A 61 -19.76 -7.50 11.20
N ASP A 62 -20.65 -7.81 12.13
CA ASP A 62 -21.96 -7.14 12.32
C ASP A 62 -22.82 -7.00 11.04
N GLN A 63 -22.91 -8.04 10.22
CA GLN A 63 -23.72 -8.09 8.99
C GLN A 63 -23.31 -7.05 7.92
N GLN A 64 -22.23 -6.30 8.10
CA GLN A 64 -21.69 -5.42 7.07
C GLN A 64 -20.46 -6.05 6.39
N PRO A 65 -20.26 -5.82 5.08
CA PRO A 65 -19.08 -6.30 4.41
C PRO A 65 -17.80 -5.78 5.09
N SER A 66 -16.83 -6.65 5.31
CA SER A 66 -15.53 -6.28 5.89
C SER A 66 -14.79 -5.22 5.05
N LYS A 67 -15.02 -5.24 3.73
CA LYS A 67 -14.50 -4.31 2.75
C LYS A 67 -15.58 -3.92 1.74
N LEU A 68 -15.66 -2.64 1.44
CA LEU A 68 -16.39 -2.08 0.30
C LEU A 68 -15.44 -1.21 -0.50
N SER A 69 -15.23 -1.51 -1.77
CA SER A 69 -14.39 -0.73 -2.69
C SER A 69 -14.64 -1.15 -4.13
N THR A 70 -14.18 -0.34 -5.07
CA THR A 70 -13.97 -0.72 -6.46
C THR A 70 -12.48 -0.96 -6.67
N ASP A 71 -12.11 -2.14 -7.17
CA ASP A 71 -10.71 -2.56 -7.32
C ASP A 71 -10.35 -2.82 -8.79
N ILE A 72 -9.08 -2.57 -9.12
CA ILE A 72 -8.40 -3.09 -10.31
C ILE A 72 -7.25 -3.94 -9.83
N SER A 73 -7.22 -5.23 -10.17
CA SER A 73 -6.05 -6.08 -9.98
C SER A 73 -5.06 -5.86 -11.11
N LEU A 74 -3.82 -5.52 -10.76
CA LEU A 74 -2.72 -5.39 -11.70
C LEU A 74 -1.75 -6.57 -11.54
N VAL A 75 -1.31 -7.10 -12.69
CA VAL A 75 -0.32 -8.15 -12.78
C VAL A 75 0.83 -7.64 -13.63
N ALA A 76 1.94 -7.25 -13.00
CA ALA A 76 3.09 -6.62 -13.66
C ALA A 76 3.80 -7.52 -14.70
N ILE A 77 3.46 -8.81 -14.72
CA ILE A 77 4.00 -9.80 -15.64
C ILE A 77 3.02 -10.15 -16.78
N ASP A 78 1.79 -9.64 -16.72
CA ASP A 78 0.81 -9.82 -17.79
C ASP A 78 1.12 -8.86 -18.94
N ARG A 79 1.52 -9.43 -20.07
CA ARG A 79 1.90 -8.68 -21.28
C ARG A 79 0.74 -8.50 -22.25
N GLU A 80 -0.42 -9.04 -21.98
CA GLU A 80 -1.60 -8.93 -22.84
C GLU A 80 -2.21 -7.53 -22.77
N ASP A 81 -2.01 -6.81 -21.66
CA ASP A 81 -2.39 -5.40 -21.51
C ASP A 81 -1.15 -4.50 -21.29
N PRO A 82 -0.57 -3.94 -22.36
CA PRO A 82 0.63 -3.11 -22.27
C PRO A 82 0.49 -1.89 -21.37
N GLU A 83 -0.71 -1.31 -21.26
CA GLU A 83 -0.95 -0.13 -20.42
C GLU A 83 -0.90 -0.51 -18.93
N SER A 84 -1.58 -1.59 -18.55
CA SER A 84 -1.50 -2.16 -17.19
C SER A 84 -0.08 -2.56 -16.82
N CYS A 85 0.64 -3.17 -17.76
CA CYS A 85 2.04 -3.56 -17.56
C CYS A 85 2.93 -2.34 -17.31
N ALA A 86 2.84 -1.30 -18.14
CA ALA A 86 3.65 -0.09 -18.00
C ALA A 86 3.41 0.63 -16.68
N LEU A 87 2.14 0.78 -16.25
CA LEU A 87 1.81 1.36 -14.94
C LEU A 87 2.36 0.50 -13.80
N SER A 88 2.19 -0.82 -13.89
CA SER A 88 2.67 -1.76 -12.89
C SER A 88 4.18 -1.69 -12.69
N GLU A 89 4.95 -1.60 -13.78
CA GLU A 89 6.41 -1.46 -13.72
C GLU A 89 6.83 -0.17 -13.01
N VAL A 90 6.13 0.94 -13.24
CA VAL A 90 6.42 2.23 -12.58
C VAL A 90 6.15 2.12 -11.07
N ILE A 91 5.01 1.53 -10.69
CA ILE A 91 4.64 1.33 -9.27
C ILE A 91 5.66 0.42 -8.58
N VAL A 92 5.96 -0.76 -9.15
CA VAL A 92 6.91 -1.72 -8.57
C VAL A 92 8.29 -1.10 -8.39
N ARG A 93 8.76 -0.30 -9.36
CA ARG A 93 10.03 0.44 -9.25
C ARG A 93 10.01 1.45 -8.10
N GLY A 94 8.93 2.20 -7.94
CA GLY A 94 8.74 3.13 -6.83
C GLY A 94 8.74 2.41 -5.48
N VAL A 95 7.99 1.32 -5.35
CA VAL A 95 7.95 0.50 -4.12
C VAL A 95 9.33 -0.11 -3.83
N ARG A 96 10.08 -0.55 -4.84
CA ARG A 96 11.44 -1.07 -4.66
C ARG A 96 12.38 0.00 -4.11
N ALA A 97 12.33 1.22 -4.65
CA ALA A 97 13.13 2.33 -4.13
C ALA A 97 12.76 2.68 -2.68
N GLY A 98 11.46 2.59 -2.33
CA GLY A 98 11.00 2.73 -0.95
C GLY A 98 11.51 1.62 -0.04
N LEU A 99 11.53 0.36 -0.50
CA LEU A 99 12.08 -0.77 0.24
C LEU A 99 13.58 -0.60 0.49
N ASP A 100 14.34 -0.16 -0.49
CA ASP A 100 15.79 0.09 -0.35
C ASP A 100 16.05 1.08 0.79
N ARG A 101 15.29 2.17 0.84
CA ARG A 101 15.35 3.15 1.94
C ARG A 101 14.89 2.55 3.27
N TYR A 102 13.80 1.79 3.27
CA TYR A 102 13.27 1.10 4.45
C TYR A 102 14.36 0.24 5.12
N LEU A 103 15.09 -0.54 4.32
CA LEU A 103 16.17 -1.40 4.79
C LEU A 103 17.40 -0.62 5.24
N GLN A 104 17.73 0.51 4.59
CA GLN A 104 18.82 1.39 5.01
C GLN A 104 18.55 2.03 6.39
N GLU A 105 17.32 2.47 6.62
CA GLU A 105 16.90 3.09 7.88
C GLU A 105 16.74 2.09 9.03
N ARG A 106 16.71 0.78 8.74
CA ARG A 106 16.47 -0.32 9.70
C ARG A 106 17.51 -1.42 9.57
N PRO A 107 18.78 -1.16 9.97
CA PRO A 107 19.89 -2.10 9.75
C PRO A 107 19.66 -3.47 10.38
N LEU A 108 19.07 -3.55 11.58
CA LEU A 108 18.75 -4.83 12.22
C LEU A 108 17.68 -5.61 11.43
N PHE A 109 16.66 -4.92 10.90
CA PHE A 109 15.67 -5.55 10.04
C PHE A 109 16.33 -6.11 8.77
N ARG A 110 17.23 -5.34 8.15
CA ARG A 110 17.98 -5.77 6.96
C ARG A 110 18.90 -6.96 7.25
N GLU A 111 19.47 -7.06 8.45
CA GLU A 111 20.29 -8.20 8.85
C GLU A 111 19.47 -9.48 8.91
N VAL A 112 18.26 -9.43 9.48
CA VAL A 112 17.34 -10.57 9.62
C VAL A 112 16.59 -10.89 8.33
N CYS A 113 16.23 -9.86 7.58
CA CYS A 113 15.50 -9.94 6.31
C CYS A 113 16.35 -9.29 5.20
N PRO A 114 17.38 -9.98 4.69
CA PRO A 114 18.30 -9.38 3.73
C PRO A 114 17.62 -9.09 2.40
N ASP A 115 18.06 -8.03 1.73
CA ASP A 115 17.49 -7.51 0.50
C ASP A 115 17.33 -8.57 -0.61
N GLN A 116 18.32 -9.43 -0.79
CA GLN A 116 18.29 -10.50 -1.78
C GLN A 116 17.24 -11.59 -1.50
N ALA A 117 16.70 -11.62 -0.28
CA ALA A 117 15.64 -12.53 0.13
C ALA A 117 14.25 -11.87 0.12
N LEU A 118 14.15 -10.64 -0.40
CA LEU A 118 12.89 -9.90 -0.48
C LEU A 118 12.62 -9.47 -1.93
N PHE A 119 11.36 -9.57 -2.35
CA PHE A 119 10.93 -9.05 -3.64
C PHE A 119 9.55 -8.41 -3.56
N VAL A 120 9.35 -7.35 -4.32
CA VAL A 120 8.02 -6.73 -4.48
C VAL A 120 7.16 -7.69 -5.31
N LEU A 121 6.03 -8.13 -4.74
CA LEU A 121 5.13 -9.04 -5.45
C LEU A 121 4.57 -8.34 -6.70
N PRO A 122 4.69 -8.95 -7.90
CA PRO A 122 4.24 -8.33 -9.14
C PRO A 122 2.72 -8.36 -9.34
N ILE A 123 1.97 -8.73 -8.31
CA ILE A 123 0.50 -8.75 -8.27
C ILE A 123 0.06 -7.86 -7.12
N PHE A 124 -0.75 -6.85 -7.43
CA PHE A 124 -1.24 -5.88 -6.44
C PHE A 124 -2.54 -5.22 -6.93
N ASN A 125 -3.16 -4.40 -6.08
CA ASN A 125 -4.45 -3.81 -6.37
C ASN A 125 -4.40 -2.28 -6.33
N LEU A 126 -5.10 -1.66 -7.27
CA LEU A 126 -5.60 -0.30 -7.15
C LEU A 126 -6.98 -0.37 -6.52
N GLN A 127 -7.25 0.41 -5.50
CA GLN A 127 -8.51 0.36 -4.74
C GLN A 127 -9.08 1.75 -4.58
N ARG A 128 -10.32 1.95 -4.99
CA ARG A 128 -11.06 3.18 -4.74
C ARG A 128 -12.20 2.91 -3.79
N TYR A 129 -12.28 3.73 -2.77
CA TYR A 129 -13.31 3.75 -1.75
C TYR A 129 -14.17 4.99 -1.94
N ALA A 130 -15.45 4.85 -2.26
CA ALA A 130 -16.39 5.95 -2.32
C ALA A 130 -16.72 6.48 -0.89
N PRO A 131 -17.36 7.65 -0.75
CA PRO A 131 -17.84 8.12 0.54
C PRO A 131 -18.67 7.05 1.26
N GLY A 132 -18.30 6.75 2.50
CA GLY A 132 -18.91 5.67 3.29
C GLY A 132 -18.35 4.28 3.07
N GLU A 133 -17.46 4.08 2.09
CA GLU A 133 -16.76 2.82 1.87
C GLU A 133 -15.41 2.75 2.58
N GLY A 134 -14.87 1.54 2.75
CA GLY A 134 -13.58 1.30 3.39
C GLY A 134 -13.31 -0.16 3.67
N PHE A 135 -12.10 -0.45 4.10
CA PHE A 135 -11.74 -1.73 4.70
C PHE A 135 -11.88 -1.59 6.22
N ARG A 136 -13.06 -1.89 6.75
CA ARG A 136 -13.47 -1.58 8.13
C ARG A 136 -12.96 -2.58 9.16
N GLN A 137 -12.73 -3.82 8.72
CA GLN A 137 -12.30 -4.89 9.62
C GLN A 137 -10.84 -4.71 10.00
N TRP A 138 -10.53 -4.89 11.29
CA TRP A 138 -9.17 -5.07 11.76
C TRP A 138 -8.59 -6.35 11.19
N HIS A 139 -7.46 -6.26 10.52
CA HIS A 139 -6.80 -7.41 9.87
C HIS A 139 -5.29 -7.24 9.86
N CYS A 140 -4.61 -8.32 9.59
CA CYS A 140 -3.25 -8.32 9.07
C CYS A 140 -3.25 -8.94 7.66
N ASP A 141 -2.16 -8.80 6.94
CA ASP A 141 -2.07 -9.30 5.56
C ASP A 141 -1.66 -10.77 5.45
N TRP A 142 -1.42 -11.43 6.58
CA TRP A 142 -1.22 -12.87 6.61
C TRP A 142 -2.57 -13.58 6.49
N THR A 143 -2.62 -14.66 5.70
CA THR A 143 -3.73 -15.58 5.72
C THR A 143 -3.56 -16.49 6.93
N ILE A 144 -4.39 -16.24 7.97
CA ILE A 144 -4.41 -17.01 9.20
C ILE A 144 -5.76 -17.68 9.30
N SER A 145 -5.81 -18.99 8.98
CA SER A 145 -7.01 -19.81 9.17
C SER A 145 -6.57 -21.26 9.43
N ASP A 146 -7.44 -22.04 10.01
CA ASP A 146 -7.26 -23.50 10.22
C ASP A 146 -7.23 -24.27 8.89
N GLU A 147 -7.74 -23.69 7.82
CA GLU A 147 -7.71 -24.25 6.46
C GLU A 147 -6.49 -23.80 5.65
N ALA A 148 -5.62 -22.93 6.22
CA ALA A 148 -4.46 -22.41 5.49
C ALA A 148 -3.45 -23.53 5.19
N THR A 149 -3.29 -23.84 3.91
CA THR A 149 -2.36 -24.88 3.42
C THR A 149 -1.05 -24.29 2.91
N GLU A 150 -1.02 -23.00 2.60
CA GLU A 150 0.14 -22.33 2.02
C GLU A 150 0.95 -21.57 3.08
N PRO A 151 2.29 -21.64 3.02
CA PRO A 151 3.16 -20.86 3.90
C PRO A 151 2.94 -19.37 3.73
N VAL A 152 3.02 -18.62 4.83
CA VAL A 152 2.99 -17.15 4.78
C VAL A 152 4.32 -16.63 4.22
N HIS A 153 4.27 -15.93 3.11
CA HIS A 153 5.43 -15.35 2.45
C HIS A 153 5.48 -13.82 2.54
N ARG A 154 4.39 -13.16 2.96
CA ARG A 154 4.30 -11.70 3.04
C ARG A 154 5.07 -11.19 4.25
N VAL A 155 6.19 -10.51 4.01
CA VAL A 155 7.03 -9.93 5.07
C VAL A 155 6.58 -8.51 5.39
N LEU A 156 6.39 -7.70 4.35
CA LEU A 156 5.91 -6.33 4.47
C LEU A 156 4.69 -6.12 3.57
N ALA A 157 3.83 -5.20 3.97
CA ALA A 157 2.80 -4.60 3.15
C ALA A 157 3.20 -3.18 2.77
N TRP A 158 2.64 -2.67 1.67
CA TRP A 158 2.83 -1.29 1.26
C TRP A 158 1.51 -0.68 0.79
N ILE A 159 1.38 0.62 1.01
CA ILE A 159 0.26 1.44 0.55
C ILE A 159 0.83 2.74 -0.04
N LEU A 160 0.48 3.03 -1.29
CA LEU A 160 0.68 4.34 -1.90
C LEU A 160 -0.67 5.06 -1.93
N TYR A 161 -0.77 6.18 -1.22
CA TYR A 161 -1.95 7.03 -1.27
C TYR A 161 -1.91 7.89 -2.54
N CYS A 162 -3.00 7.83 -3.33
CA CYS A 162 -3.08 8.52 -4.63
C CYS A 162 -3.77 9.87 -4.55
N ASP A 163 -4.45 10.16 -3.44
CA ASP A 163 -5.10 11.44 -3.15
C ASP A 163 -4.84 11.87 -1.70
N THR A 164 -5.07 13.16 -1.42
CA THR A 164 -5.05 13.69 -0.06
C THR A 164 -6.47 13.80 0.44
N VAL A 165 -6.79 13.02 1.47
CA VAL A 165 -8.14 12.95 2.04
C VAL A 165 -8.07 13.09 3.55
N ALA A 166 -8.55 14.23 4.05
CA ALA A 166 -8.62 14.47 5.48
C ALA A 166 -9.46 13.40 6.19
N GLU A 167 -9.05 13.02 7.39
CA GLU A 167 -9.72 12.01 8.23
C GLU A 167 -9.75 10.59 7.64
N ALA A 168 -9.18 10.38 6.45
CA ALA A 168 -8.98 9.06 5.86
C ALA A 168 -7.56 8.54 6.15
N GLY A 169 -7.25 7.34 5.64
CA GLY A 169 -5.92 6.73 5.78
C GLY A 169 -6.01 5.35 6.41
N THR A 170 -5.00 5.00 7.21
CA THR A 170 -4.87 3.66 7.80
C THR A 170 -4.62 3.78 9.30
N GLU A 171 -5.39 3.05 10.10
CA GLU A 171 -5.19 2.93 11.56
C GLU A 171 -4.42 1.66 11.87
N PHE A 172 -3.41 1.78 12.77
CA PHE A 172 -2.62 0.67 13.31
C PHE A 172 -2.95 0.49 14.78
N HIS A 173 -3.51 -0.67 15.14
CA HIS A 173 -4.07 -0.91 16.48
C HIS A 173 -3.02 -0.88 17.58
N TRP A 174 -2.00 -1.73 17.46
CA TRP A 174 -0.98 -1.88 18.52
C TRP A 174 -0.06 -0.67 18.64
N GLN A 175 0.19 0.03 17.53
CA GLN A 175 0.99 1.24 17.49
C GLN A 175 0.22 2.47 17.96
N GLN A 176 -1.11 2.37 18.14
CA GLN A 176 -2.02 3.49 18.42
C GLN A 176 -1.76 4.67 17.48
N HIS A 177 -1.52 4.35 16.21
CA HIS A 177 -1.12 5.29 15.19
C HIS A 177 -2.15 5.36 14.07
N HIS A 178 -2.37 6.58 13.58
CA HIS A 178 -3.15 6.87 12.39
C HIS A 178 -2.25 7.45 11.31
N GLU A 179 -2.17 6.76 10.20
CA GLU A 179 -1.48 7.23 9.01
C GLU A 179 -2.44 7.98 8.11
N GLU A 180 -2.20 9.27 7.87
CA GLU A 180 -3.07 10.09 7.03
C GLU A 180 -2.91 9.75 5.54
N ALA A 181 -4.01 9.82 4.78
CA ALA A 181 -3.97 9.74 3.33
C ALA A 181 -3.44 11.05 2.76
N VAL A 182 -2.21 11.03 2.26
CA VAL A 182 -1.55 12.17 1.59
C VAL A 182 -1.07 11.70 0.22
N ARG A 183 -1.45 12.43 -0.83
CA ARG A 183 -1.07 12.11 -2.22
C ARG A 183 0.45 11.95 -2.36
N GLY A 184 0.88 10.87 -2.98
CA GLY A 184 2.29 10.55 -3.17
C GLY A 184 2.99 10.01 -1.94
N LYS A 185 2.29 9.73 -0.83
CA LYS A 185 2.88 9.09 0.33
C LYS A 185 2.84 7.56 0.17
N LEU A 186 4.02 6.95 0.14
CA LEU A 186 4.21 5.49 0.24
C LEU A 186 4.47 5.12 1.71
N VAL A 187 3.70 4.18 2.21
CA VAL A 187 3.87 3.59 3.55
C VAL A 187 4.25 2.12 3.40
N ILE A 188 5.30 1.67 4.12
CA ILE A 188 5.75 0.28 4.17
C ILE A 188 5.77 -0.16 5.62
N PHE A 189 5.17 -1.32 5.93
CA PHE A 189 5.03 -1.82 7.29
C PHE A 189 4.98 -3.37 7.32
N PRO A 190 5.27 -4.02 8.48
CA PRO A 190 5.15 -5.47 8.61
C PRO A 190 3.76 -6.00 8.32
N ALA A 191 3.68 -7.07 7.51
CA ALA A 191 2.41 -7.65 7.06
C ALA A 191 1.71 -8.52 8.12
N GLY A 192 2.42 -8.91 9.17
CA GLY A 192 1.94 -9.85 10.18
C GLY A 192 1.11 -9.25 11.30
N PRO A 193 0.72 -10.09 12.31
CA PRO A 193 -0.18 -9.70 13.40
C PRO A 193 0.35 -8.59 14.31
N SER A 194 1.64 -8.29 14.27
CA SER A 194 2.22 -7.16 14.99
C SER A 194 1.72 -5.79 14.48
N HIS A 195 1.20 -5.73 13.25
CA HIS A 195 0.68 -4.51 12.63
C HIS A 195 -0.75 -4.71 12.14
N ILE A 196 -1.63 -5.12 13.07
CA ILE A 196 -3.07 -5.18 12.79
C ILE A 196 -3.55 -3.77 12.47
N HIS A 197 -4.22 -3.64 11.33
CA HIS A 197 -4.63 -2.36 10.77
C HIS A 197 -5.99 -2.42 10.08
N ARG A 198 -6.55 -1.24 9.79
CA ARG A 198 -7.75 -1.07 8.98
C ARG A 198 -7.73 0.26 8.24
N GLY A 199 -8.51 0.37 7.17
CA GLY A 199 -8.76 1.63 6.49
C GLY A 199 -9.80 2.47 7.21
N ARG A 200 -9.51 3.76 7.48
CA ARG A 200 -10.53 4.71 7.95
C ARG A 200 -11.52 5.01 6.85
N VAL A 201 -12.79 5.09 7.25
CA VAL A 201 -13.91 5.44 6.37
C VAL A 201 -14.15 6.94 6.46
N THR A 202 -14.17 7.63 5.33
CA THR A 202 -14.62 9.02 5.22
C THR A 202 -16.01 9.06 4.60
N GLN A 203 -16.87 9.97 5.09
CA GLN A 203 -18.24 10.14 4.59
C GLN A 203 -18.34 11.20 3.49
N LYS A 204 -17.28 11.97 3.26
CA LYS A 204 -17.32 13.17 2.39
C LYS A 204 -16.57 12.99 1.09
N HIS A 205 -15.52 12.19 1.08
CA HIS A 205 -14.57 12.12 -0.03
C HIS A 205 -14.30 10.67 -0.42
N SER A 206 -14.00 10.43 -1.68
CA SER A 206 -13.42 9.17 -2.12
C SER A 206 -11.93 9.12 -1.77
N LYS A 207 -11.40 7.91 -1.58
CA LYS A 207 -9.98 7.64 -1.35
C LYS A 207 -9.51 6.58 -2.32
N THR A 208 -8.39 6.84 -2.99
CA THR A 208 -7.75 5.89 -3.91
C THR A 208 -6.36 5.53 -3.41
N ILE A 209 -6.04 4.24 -3.43
CA ILE A 209 -4.73 3.71 -3.07
C ILE A 209 -4.25 2.68 -4.09
N ALA A 210 -2.93 2.52 -4.20
CA ALA A 210 -2.32 1.30 -4.70
C ALA A 210 -1.74 0.53 -3.51
N THR A 211 -1.93 -0.79 -3.44
CA THR A 211 -1.48 -1.61 -2.30
C THR A 211 -1.10 -3.01 -2.72
N GLY A 212 -0.11 -3.56 -2.03
CA GLY A 212 0.40 -4.91 -2.27
C GLY A 212 1.41 -5.33 -1.22
N TRP A 213 2.25 -6.31 -1.57
CA TRP A 213 3.12 -6.96 -0.61
C TRP A 213 4.56 -7.08 -1.09
N ILE A 214 5.47 -7.19 -0.11
CA ILE A 214 6.85 -7.56 -0.29
C ILE A 214 7.01 -8.93 0.36
N ASN A 215 7.36 -9.92 -0.46
CA ASN A 215 7.41 -11.32 -0.05
C ASN A 215 8.84 -11.78 0.22
N ALA A 216 8.98 -12.81 1.09
CA ALA A 216 10.20 -13.55 1.22
C ALA A 216 10.43 -14.48 0.02
N GLY A 217 11.68 -14.66 -0.36
CA GLY A 217 12.10 -15.47 -1.50
C GLY A 217 12.52 -14.64 -2.70
N THR A 218 12.39 -15.20 -3.90
CA THR A 218 12.69 -14.53 -5.16
C THR A 218 11.47 -14.51 -6.07
N GLN A 219 11.38 -13.49 -6.94
CA GLN A 219 10.33 -13.41 -7.94
C GLN A 219 10.33 -14.65 -8.86
N GLU A 220 11.50 -15.14 -9.26
CA GLU A 220 11.63 -16.34 -10.08
C GLU A 220 11.04 -17.56 -9.39
N GLY A 221 11.39 -17.80 -8.12
CA GLY A 221 10.85 -18.91 -7.33
C GLY A 221 9.33 -18.82 -7.14
N TYR A 222 8.79 -17.60 -7.02
CA TYR A 222 7.35 -17.36 -6.97
C TYR A 222 6.68 -17.74 -8.30
N LEU A 223 7.20 -17.28 -9.43
CA LEU A 223 6.65 -17.57 -10.76
C LEU A 223 6.73 -19.06 -11.10
N GLN A 224 7.80 -19.75 -10.71
CA GLN A 224 7.93 -21.19 -10.87
C GLN A 224 6.87 -21.97 -10.08
N ARG A 225 6.47 -21.50 -8.91
CA ARG A 225 5.36 -22.11 -8.13
C ARG A 225 4.02 -21.88 -8.81
N LEU A 226 3.72 -20.66 -9.26
CA LEU A 226 2.47 -20.37 -9.97
C LEU A 226 2.29 -21.20 -11.24
N ALA A 227 3.38 -21.50 -11.95
CA ALA A 227 3.32 -22.33 -13.15
C ALA A 227 3.07 -23.82 -12.89
N ARG A 228 3.15 -24.26 -11.62
CA ARG A 228 2.93 -25.66 -11.21
C ARG A 228 1.58 -25.90 -10.52
N SER A 229 0.88 -24.81 -10.13
CA SER A 229 -0.46 -24.82 -9.53
C SER A 229 -1.55 -24.73 -10.61
#